data_1e24688a1eb2d07963d527c4967df160
#
_entry.id   1e24688a1eb2d07963d527c4967df160
#
_cell.length_a   1.000
_cell.length_b   1.000
_cell.length_c   1.000
_cell.angle_alpha   90.00
_cell.angle_beta   90.00
_cell.angle_gamma   90.00
#
_symmetry.space_group_name_H-M   'P 1'
#
loop_
_entity.id
_entity.type
_entity.pdbx_description
1 polymer ?
#
loop_
_entity_poly.entity_id
_entity_poly.type
_entity_poly.pdbx_seq_one_letter_code
_entity_poly.pdbx_strand_id
1 'polypeptide(L)'
;MLLEWSADRPYDQFLRERKGSVDGESRIMTRLQSVDEVVERYLSHSTPFKRGIYVSIGSIFIVFAIIGIWVPGWPTVSWAVPAAYLFSISNEKLFRWTLTNRFFGAALLDYYVTGKTVPKHAKRWIIICITLMSGLSIWITTIAGDPGYGQVTIAIVWVVGVWWLIRKVETRIVD
;
A
#
# COMPACT_ATOMS: atom_id res chain seq x y z
N MET A 1 -52.30 -14.91 26.56
CA MET A 1 -51.90 -15.38 25.22
C MET A 1 -51.46 -14.15 24.45
N LEU A 2 -50.22 -13.69 24.73
CA LEU A 2 -49.62 -12.52 24.08
C LEU A 2 -48.89 -13.06 22.82
N LEU A 3 -49.41 -12.70 21.66
CA LEU A 3 -48.83 -13.00 20.36
C LEU A 3 -47.44 -12.35 20.30
N GLU A 4 -46.42 -13.17 20.32
CA GLU A 4 -45.06 -12.88 19.99
C GLU A 4 -45.03 -12.41 18.53
N TRP A 5 -45.02 -11.08 18.35
CA TRP A 5 -44.96 -10.48 17.02
C TRP A 5 -43.51 -10.53 16.54
N SER A 6 -43.23 -11.58 15.77
CA SER A 6 -41.93 -11.80 15.13
C SER A 6 -41.44 -10.55 14.36
N ALA A 7 -40.25 -10.10 14.73
CA ALA A 7 -39.62 -8.88 14.22
C ALA A 7 -39.02 -9.01 12.82
N ASP A 8 -39.35 -10.08 12.08
CA ASP A 8 -38.86 -10.30 10.70
C ASP A 8 -39.95 -9.99 9.66
N ARG A 9 -40.23 -8.69 9.52
CA ARG A 9 -41.06 -8.28 8.37
C ARG A 9 -40.17 -8.18 7.13
N PRO A 10 -40.69 -8.60 5.96
CA PRO A 10 -40.03 -8.45 4.67
C PRO A 10 -39.59 -7.00 4.39
N TYR A 11 -40.31 -6.02 4.98
CA TYR A 11 -40.03 -4.61 4.89
C TYR A 11 -38.71 -4.21 5.58
N ASP A 12 -38.37 -4.80 6.72
CA ASP A 12 -37.13 -4.49 7.44
C ASP A 12 -35.90 -5.08 6.74
N GLN A 13 -36.04 -6.23 6.07
CA GLN A 13 -35.00 -6.78 5.20
C GLN A 13 -34.78 -5.87 3.99
N PHE A 14 -35.83 -5.42 3.34
CA PHE A 14 -35.77 -4.49 2.22
C PHE A 14 -35.11 -3.16 2.59
N LEU A 15 -35.40 -2.62 3.78
CA LEU A 15 -34.78 -1.40 4.26
C LEU A 15 -33.28 -1.59 4.57
N ARG A 16 -32.88 -2.75 5.12
CA ARG A 16 -31.46 -3.09 5.38
C ARG A 16 -30.69 -3.25 4.06
N GLU A 17 -31.24 -3.91 3.08
CA GLU A 17 -30.64 -4.06 1.75
C GLU A 17 -30.49 -2.70 1.06
N ARG A 18 -31.52 -1.87 1.09
CA ARG A 18 -31.47 -0.52 0.53
C ARG A 18 -30.43 0.35 1.24
N LYS A 19 -30.35 0.30 2.57
CA LYS A 19 -29.36 1.04 3.34
C LYS A 19 -27.94 0.58 3.04
N GLY A 20 -27.72 -0.73 2.93
CA GLY A 20 -26.42 -1.29 2.55
C GLY A 20 -26.00 -0.89 1.13
N SER A 21 -26.95 -0.81 0.19
CA SER A 21 -26.70 -0.35 -1.17
C SER A 21 -26.35 1.14 -1.23
N VAL A 22 -27.07 1.99 -0.51
CA VAL A 22 -26.80 3.45 -0.43
C VAL A 22 -25.45 3.72 0.26
N ASP A 23 -25.14 3.00 1.34
CA ASP A 23 -23.85 3.12 2.01
C ASP A 23 -22.68 2.65 1.12
N GLY A 24 -22.90 1.60 0.32
CA GLY A 24 -21.93 1.14 -0.66
C GLY A 24 -21.69 2.16 -1.77
N GLU A 25 -22.75 2.74 -2.32
CA GLU A 25 -22.68 3.74 -3.37
C GLU A 25 -22.03 5.04 -2.89
N SER A 26 -22.37 5.51 -1.69
CA SER A 26 -21.73 6.69 -1.09
C SER A 26 -20.22 6.48 -0.84
N ARG A 27 -19.80 5.29 -0.38
CA ARG A 27 -18.40 4.96 -0.22
C ARG A 27 -17.63 4.91 -1.55
N ILE A 28 -18.26 4.38 -2.60
CA ILE A 28 -17.66 4.36 -3.94
C ILE A 28 -17.50 5.78 -4.47
N MET A 29 -18.52 6.62 -4.35
CA MET A 29 -18.46 8.03 -4.78
C MET A 29 -17.40 8.82 -4.02
N THR A 30 -17.32 8.68 -2.69
CA THR A 30 -16.29 9.32 -1.88
C THR A 30 -14.89 8.86 -2.28
N ARG A 31 -14.72 7.57 -2.58
CA ARG A 31 -13.45 7.03 -3.04
C ARG A 31 -13.05 7.55 -4.43
N LEU A 32 -13.99 7.67 -5.34
CA LEU A 32 -13.73 8.21 -6.68
C LEU A 32 -13.34 9.70 -6.62
N GLN A 33 -14.02 10.50 -5.80
CA GLN A 33 -13.65 11.90 -5.55
C GLN A 33 -12.24 12.01 -4.97
N SER A 34 -11.88 11.17 -4.01
CA SER A 34 -10.52 11.13 -3.45
C SER A 34 -9.46 10.74 -4.49
N VAL A 35 -9.79 9.85 -5.44
CA VAL A 35 -8.87 9.50 -6.54
C VAL A 35 -8.66 10.69 -7.47
N ASP A 36 -9.71 11.42 -7.83
CA ASP A 36 -9.61 12.59 -8.70
C ASP A 36 -8.77 13.68 -8.04
N GLU A 37 -9.00 13.96 -6.77
CA GLU A 37 -8.22 14.92 -5.98
C GLU A 37 -6.72 14.54 -5.89
N VAL A 38 -6.43 13.27 -5.66
CA VAL A 38 -5.05 12.76 -5.61
C VAL A 38 -4.39 12.85 -6.98
N VAL A 39 -5.10 12.50 -8.05
CA VAL A 39 -4.56 12.59 -9.41
C VAL A 39 -4.26 14.05 -9.76
N GLU A 40 -5.16 14.97 -9.51
CA GLU A 40 -4.96 16.41 -9.76
C GLU A 40 -3.76 16.97 -8.98
N ARG A 41 -3.61 16.58 -7.72
CA ARG A 41 -2.53 17.07 -6.83
C ARG A 41 -1.14 16.55 -7.21
N TYR A 42 -1.05 15.29 -7.63
CA TYR A 42 0.25 14.61 -7.82
C TYR A 42 0.63 14.36 -9.27
N LEU A 43 -0.29 14.60 -10.22
CA LEU A 43 0.02 14.43 -11.63
C LEU A 43 1.01 15.51 -12.08
N SER A 44 2.13 15.07 -12.65
CA SER A 44 3.13 15.94 -13.26
C SER A 44 3.47 15.44 -14.66
N HIS A 45 3.74 16.36 -15.58
CA HIS A 45 4.01 15.99 -16.98
C HIS A 45 5.52 15.97 -17.23
N SER A 46 6.03 14.82 -17.63
CA SER A 46 7.40 14.65 -18.07
C SER A 46 7.53 14.71 -19.61
N THR A 47 8.74 14.98 -20.09
CA THR A 47 9.02 14.97 -21.54
C THR A 47 8.74 13.58 -22.14
N PRO A 48 8.37 13.49 -23.46
CA PRO A 48 7.94 12.21 -24.08
C PRO A 48 8.94 11.08 -23.91
N PHE A 49 10.25 11.36 -24.00
CA PHE A 49 11.32 10.37 -23.85
C PHE A 49 11.39 9.81 -22.41
N LYS A 50 11.37 10.71 -21.41
CA LYS A 50 11.36 10.31 -19.98
C LYS A 50 10.11 9.53 -19.61
N ARG A 51 8.98 9.88 -20.23
CA ARG A 51 7.70 9.19 -20.03
C ARG A 51 7.79 7.70 -20.38
N GLY A 52 8.40 7.35 -21.51
CA GLY A 52 8.60 5.95 -21.91
C GLY A 52 9.41 5.17 -20.87
N ILE A 53 10.51 5.74 -20.39
CA ILE A 53 11.38 5.12 -19.39
C ILE A 53 10.62 4.92 -18.06
N TYR A 54 9.93 5.94 -17.60
CA TYR A 54 9.19 5.85 -16.32
C TYR A 54 8.02 4.86 -16.38
N VAL A 55 7.32 4.78 -17.50
CA VAL A 55 6.27 3.78 -17.70
C VAL A 55 6.86 2.37 -17.71
N SER A 56 7.98 2.13 -18.37
CA SER A 56 8.62 0.81 -18.40
C SER A 56 9.10 0.36 -17.01
N ILE A 57 9.80 1.23 -16.27
CA ILE A 57 10.26 0.92 -14.92
C ILE A 57 9.07 0.75 -13.98
N GLY A 58 8.07 1.62 -14.04
CA GLY A 58 6.85 1.52 -13.24
C GLY A 58 6.10 0.21 -13.49
N SER A 59 6.06 -0.26 -14.75
CA SER A 59 5.44 -1.55 -15.11
C SER A 59 6.20 -2.73 -14.50
N ILE A 60 7.52 -2.70 -14.45
CA ILE A 60 8.33 -3.73 -13.78
C ILE A 60 7.98 -3.78 -12.28
N PHE A 61 7.86 -2.64 -11.62
CA PHE A 61 7.43 -2.59 -10.21
C PHE A 61 6.02 -3.13 -10.00
N ILE A 62 5.09 -2.88 -10.93
CA ILE A 62 3.75 -3.48 -10.87
C ILE A 62 3.79 -5.00 -11.00
N VAL A 63 4.63 -5.54 -11.86
CA VAL A 63 4.82 -7.00 -11.98
C VAL A 63 5.30 -7.58 -10.64
N PHE A 64 6.27 -6.96 -9.96
CA PHE A 64 6.70 -7.38 -8.63
C PHE A 64 5.60 -7.24 -7.57
N ALA A 65 4.77 -6.21 -7.64
CA ALA A 65 3.62 -6.06 -6.77
C ALA A 65 2.57 -7.17 -6.99
N ILE A 66 2.32 -7.55 -8.24
CA ILE A 66 1.41 -8.66 -8.59
C ILE A 66 1.97 -10.00 -8.12
N ILE A 67 3.26 -10.26 -8.33
CA ILE A 67 3.93 -11.47 -7.81
C ILE A 67 3.75 -11.56 -6.30
N GLY A 68 3.85 -10.43 -5.58
CA GLY A 68 3.64 -10.36 -4.15
C GLY A 68 2.26 -10.74 -3.65
N ILE A 69 1.22 -10.74 -4.52
CA ILE A 69 -0.12 -11.23 -4.16
C ILE A 69 -0.10 -12.76 -3.99
N TRP A 70 0.72 -13.45 -4.77
CA TRP A 70 0.82 -14.92 -4.78
C TRP A 70 1.87 -15.46 -3.82
N VAL A 71 2.88 -14.67 -3.49
CA VAL A 71 4.00 -15.09 -2.64
C VAL A 71 3.77 -14.60 -1.20
N PRO A 72 3.49 -15.49 -0.24
CA PRO A 72 3.33 -15.12 1.16
C PRO A 72 4.60 -14.42 1.69
N GLY A 73 4.42 -13.28 2.36
CA GLY A 73 5.55 -12.50 2.91
C GLY A 73 6.21 -11.51 1.94
N TRP A 74 5.84 -11.51 0.66
CA TRP A 74 6.34 -10.53 -0.30
C TRP A 74 5.62 -9.18 -0.18
N PRO A 75 6.32 -8.05 -0.05
CA PRO A 75 5.70 -6.76 0.26
C PRO A 75 5.07 -6.10 -0.98
N THR A 76 3.85 -6.49 -1.32
CA THR A 76 3.09 -5.99 -2.49
C THR A 76 3.01 -4.46 -2.56
N VAL A 77 2.61 -3.81 -1.45
CA VAL A 77 2.42 -2.35 -1.39
C VAL A 77 3.75 -1.60 -1.56
N SER A 78 4.84 -2.15 -1.04
CA SER A 78 6.18 -1.55 -1.16
C SER A 78 6.65 -1.44 -2.61
N TRP A 79 6.24 -2.36 -3.48
CA TRP A 79 6.51 -2.30 -4.91
C TRP A 79 5.49 -1.43 -5.66
N ALA A 80 4.25 -1.38 -5.19
CA ALA A 80 3.20 -0.57 -5.79
C ALA A 80 3.42 0.95 -5.58
N VAL A 81 4.02 1.38 -4.46
CA VAL A 81 4.31 2.79 -4.17
C VAL A 81 5.26 3.43 -5.19
N PRO A 82 6.47 2.88 -5.47
CA PRO A 82 7.35 3.44 -6.50
C PRO A 82 6.74 3.38 -7.90
N ALA A 83 5.95 2.34 -8.22
CA ALA A 83 5.22 2.27 -9.48
C ALA A 83 4.23 3.44 -9.62
N ALA A 84 3.40 3.67 -8.60
CA ALA A 84 2.45 4.77 -8.59
C ALA A 84 3.14 6.13 -8.72
N TYR A 85 4.29 6.33 -8.05
CA TYR A 85 5.09 7.53 -8.21
C TYR A 85 5.58 7.73 -9.65
N LEU A 86 6.13 6.70 -10.29
CA LEU A 86 6.58 6.78 -11.67
C LEU A 86 5.42 7.05 -12.64
N PHE A 87 4.26 6.48 -12.39
CA PHE A 87 3.08 6.75 -13.19
C PHE A 87 2.51 8.15 -12.96
N SER A 88 2.57 8.69 -11.74
CA SER A 88 2.11 10.06 -11.45
C SER A 88 2.88 11.13 -12.23
N ILE A 89 4.14 10.87 -12.59
CA ILE A 89 4.97 11.78 -13.40
C ILE A 89 5.01 11.42 -14.89
N SER A 90 4.34 10.37 -15.31
CA SER A 90 4.43 9.88 -16.68
C SER A 90 3.09 9.61 -17.36
N ASN A 91 2.10 9.02 -16.68
CA ASN A 91 0.87 8.59 -17.32
C ASN A 91 -0.32 8.59 -16.35
N GLU A 92 -1.25 9.54 -16.54
CA GLU A 92 -2.45 9.67 -15.73
C GLU A 92 -3.29 8.38 -15.68
N LYS A 93 -3.50 7.73 -16.84
CA LYS A 93 -4.32 6.51 -16.90
C LYS A 93 -3.75 5.38 -16.05
N LEU A 94 -2.43 5.18 -16.10
CA LEU A 94 -1.75 4.16 -15.30
C LEU A 94 -1.72 4.54 -13.81
N PHE A 95 -1.52 5.81 -13.49
CA PHE A 95 -1.59 6.30 -12.12
C PHE A 95 -2.97 6.11 -11.52
N ARG A 96 -4.03 6.52 -12.23
CA ARG A 96 -5.42 6.33 -11.86
C ARG A 96 -5.76 4.84 -11.69
N TRP A 97 -5.34 3.99 -12.62
CA TRP A 97 -5.51 2.55 -12.52
C TRP A 97 -4.84 1.97 -11.26
N THR A 98 -3.64 2.43 -10.93
CA THR A 98 -2.91 1.97 -9.73
C THR A 98 -3.67 2.33 -8.45
N LEU A 99 -4.27 3.52 -8.37
CA LEU A 99 -5.08 3.96 -7.22
C LEU A 99 -6.44 3.26 -7.11
N THR A 100 -6.99 2.80 -8.22
CA THR A 100 -8.30 2.11 -8.24
C THR A 100 -8.19 0.60 -8.19
N ASN A 101 -6.98 0.05 -8.28
CA ASN A 101 -6.75 -1.40 -8.28
C ASN A 101 -7.32 -2.07 -7.04
N ARG A 102 -7.91 -3.27 -7.22
CA ARG A 102 -8.58 -4.03 -6.15
C ARG A 102 -7.61 -4.48 -5.04
N PHE A 103 -6.38 -4.84 -5.39
CA PHE A 103 -5.45 -5.49 -4.45
C PHE A 103 -4.65 -4.49 -3.61
N PHE A 104 -4.16 -3.41 -4.21
CA PHE A 104 -3.30 -2.44 -3.53
C PHE A 104 -3.80 -0.99 -3.63
N GLY A 105 -4.83 -0.73 -4.44
CA GLY A 105 -5.31 0.63 -4.69
C GLY A 105 -5.83 1.33 -3.43
N ALA A 106 -6.50 0.61 -2.52
CA ALA A 106 -6.98 1.20 -1.27
C ALA A 106 -5.82 1.68 -0.36
N ALA A 107 -4.76 0.87 -0.25
CA ALA A 107 -3.58 1.23 0.55
C ALA A 107 -2.80 2.39 -0.08
N LEU A 108 -2.69 2.41 -1.41
CA LEU A 108 -2.05 3.52 -2.13
C LEU A 108 -2.85 4.81 -2.01
N LEU A 109 -4.17 4.74 -2.19
CA LEU A 109 -5.03 5.91 -2.06
C LEU A 109 -4.94 6.50 -0.65
N ASP A 110 -5.02 5.67 0.40
CA ASP A 110 -4.81 6.11 1.78
C ASP A 110 -3.44 6.76 1.98
N TYR A 111 -2.38 6.19 1.43
CA TYR A 111 -1.03 6.75 1.48
C TYR A 111 -0.94 8.13 0.83
N TYR A 112 -1.56 8.33 -0.33
CA TYR A 112 -1.54 9.62 -1.03
C TYR A 112 -2.48 10.66 -0.40
N VAL A 113 -3.69 10.28 0.00
CA VAL A 113 -4.66 11.16 0.67
C VAL A 113 -4.10 11.69 2.00
N THR A 114 -3.36 10.87 2.73
CA THR A 114 -2.76 11.24 4.02
C THR A 114 -1.41 11.96 3.90
N GLY A 115 -1.07 12.47 2.71
CA GLY A 115 0.16 13.21 2.49
C GLY A 115 1.43 12.36 2.59
N LYS A 116 1.37 11.08 2.21
CA LYS A 116 2.48 10.11 2.26
C LYS A 116 2.95 9.78 3.69
N THR A 117 2.04 9.83 4.65
CA THR A 117 2.31 9.50 6.05
C THR A 117 1.92 8.06 6.38
N VAL A 118 2.61 7.46 7.36
CA VAL A 118 2.37 6.08 7.79
C VAL A 118 1.88 6.06 9.25
N PRO A 119 0.87 5.26 9.61
CA PRO A 119 0.43 5.12 11.00
C PRO A 119 1.57 4.65 11.91
N LYS A 120 1.64 5.18 13.15
CA LYS A 120 2.71 4.84 14.12
C LYS A 120 2.83 3.33 14.38
N HIS A 121 1.70 2.63 14.47
CA HIS A 121 1.71 1.18 14.68
C HIS A 121 2.27 0.43 13.46
N ALA A 122 1.93 0.85 12.23
CA ALA A 122 2.49 0.23 11.02
C ALA A 122 4.01 0.45 10.93
N LYS A 123 4.52 1.65 11.25
CA LYS A 123 5.95 1.93 11.31
C LYS A 123 6.67 1.01 12.30
N ARG A 124 6.10 0.79 13.50
CA ARG A 124 6.67 -0.16 14.48
C ARG A 124 6.72 -1.59 13.93
N TRP A 125 5.63 -2.06 13.34
CA TRP A 125 5.58 -3.40 12.74
C TRP A 125 6.59 -3.58 11.61
N ILE A 126 6.76 -2.56 10.76
CA ILE A 126 7.77 -2.58 9.69
C ILE A 126 9.18 -2.73 10.28
N ILE A 127 9.51 -1.96 11.33
CA ILE A 127 10.82 -2.06 12.00
C ILE A 127 11.02 -3.44 12.60
N ILE A 128 10.01 -3.99 13.28
CA ILE A 128 10.08 -5.34 13.86
C ILE A 128 10.31 -6.39 12.76
N CYS A 129 9.53 -6.35 11.68
CA CYS A 129 9.68 -7.28 10.57
C CYS A 129 11.06 -7.20 9.91
N ILE A 130 11.55 -5.99 9.64
CA ILE A 130 12.89 -5.80 9.05
C ILE A 130 13.97 -6.36 10.00
N THR A 131 13.85 -6.10 11.31
CA THR A 131 14.82 -6.59 12.31
C THR A 131 14.80 -8.11 12.39
N LEU A 132 13.62 -8.74 12.43
CA LEU A 132 13.50 -10.20 12.46
C LEU A 132 14.06 -10.85 11.18
N MET A 133 13.74 -10.29 10.01
CA MET A 133 14.24 -10.82 8.73
C MET A 133 15.75 -10.65 8.60
N SER A 134 16.30 -9.51 9.01
CA SER A 134 17.74 -9.29 9.02
C SER A 134 18.45 -10.21 10.00
N GLY A 135 17.90 -10.43 11.20
CA GLY A 135 18.43 -11.37 12.19
C GLY A 135 18.42 -12.81 11.67
N LEU A 136 17.32 -13.24 11.05
CA LEU A 136 17.21 -14.56 10.41
C LEU A 136 18.23 -14.72 9.28
N SER A 137 18.42 -13.69 8.45
CA SER A 137 19.41 -13.71 7.37
C SER A 137 20.84 -13.82 7.89
N ILE A 138 21.17 -13.08 8.95
CA ILE A 138 22.48 -13.18 9.62
C ILE A 138 22.68 -14.59 10.17
N TRP A 139 21.66 -15.17 10.80
CA TRP A 139 21.73 -16.52 11.34
C TRP A 139 21.96 -17.58 10.25
N ILE A 140 21.23 -17.49 9.14
CA ILE A 140 21.39 -18.41 8.00
C ILE A 140 22.80 -18.28 7.39
N THR A 141 23.30 -17.06 7.17
CA THR A 141 24.65 -16.85 6.62
C THR A 141 25.74 -17.37 7.56
N THR A 142 25.52 -17.28 8.87
CA THR A 142 26.45 -17.84 9.87
C THR A 142 26.52 -19.37 9.76
N ILE A 143 25.38 -20.05 9.63
CA ILE A 143 25.33 -21.52 9.46
C ILE A 143 25.90 -21.94 8.10
N ALA A 144 25.72 -21.13 7.07
CA ALA A 144 26.24 -21.38 5.73
C ALA A 144 27.79 -21.23 5.63
N GLY A 145 28.45 -20.83 6.72
CA GLY A 145 29.91 -20.73 6.76
C GLY A 145 30.49 -19.48 6.10
N ASP A 146 29.68 -18.41 6.00
CA ASP A 146 30.17 -17.12 5.49
C ASP A 146 31.31 -16.58 6.37
N PRO A 147 32.42 -16.11 5.78
CA PRO A 147 33.55 -15.55 6.52
C PRO A 147 33.30 -14.21 7.23
N GLY A 148 32.04 -13.75 7.27
CA GLY A 148 31.59 -12.54 7.97
C GLY A 148 31.24 -11.36 7.07
N TYR A 149 31.56 -11.39 5.80
CA TYR A 149 31.25 -10.29 4.86
C TYR A 149 29.75 -10.11 4.65
N GLY A 150 29.00 -11.19 4.51
CA GLY A 150 27.54 -11.17 4.35
C GLY A 150 26.85 -10.61 5.59
N GLN A 151 27.26 -11.05 6.78
CA GLN A 151 26.72 -10.60 8.07
C GLN A 151 26.94 -9.10 8.28
N VAL A 152 28.15 -8.60 8.01
CA VAL A 152 28.48 -7.17 8.12
C VAL A 152 27.65 -6.35 7.13
N THR A 153 27.53 -6.81 5.89
CA THR A 153 26.73 -6.14 4.86
C THR A 153 25.25 -6.03 5.27
N ILE A 154 24.66 -7.15 5.75
CA ILE A 154 23.27 -7.17 6.22
C ILE A 154 23.11 -6.22 7.41
N ALA A 155 24.03 -6.19 8.36
CA ALA A 155 23.98 -5.31 9.51
C ALA A 155 24.05 -3.82 9.10
N ILE A 156 24.93 -3.46 8.19
CA ILE A 156 25.04 -2.09 7.68
C ILE A 156 23.74 -1.67 6.98
N VAL A 157 23.22 -2.50 6.08
CA VAL A 157 21.96 -2.21 5.36
C VAL A 157 20.80 -2.07 6.34
N TRP A 158 20.74 -2.94 7.36
CA TRP A 158 19.73 -2.86 8.42
C TRP A 158 19.81 -1.54 9.19
N VAL A 159 21.00 -1.15 9.67
CA VAL A 159 21.21 0.12 10.41
C VAL A 159 20.79 1.31 9.58
N VAL A 160 21.26 1.38 8.32
CA VAL A 160 20.93 2.48 7.40
C VAL A 160 19.43 2.52 7.10
N GLY A 161 18.81 1.36 6.83
CA GLY A 161 17.38 1.26 6.53
C GLY A 161 16.50 1.67 7.71
N VAL A 162 16.81 1.19 8.92
CA VAL A 162 16.06 1.55 10.14
C VAL A 162 16.27 3.04 10.48
N TRP A 163 17.48 3.54 10.38
CA TRP A 163 17.77 4.96 10.59
C TRP A 163 17.00 5.85 9.61
N TRP A 164 17.01 5.51 8.33
CA TRP A 164 16.26 6.24 7.31
C TRP A 164 14.75 6.21 7.58
N LEU A 165 14.21 5.04 7.94
CA LEU A 165 12.80 4.87 8.27
C LEU A 165 12.39 5.71 9.49
N ILE A 166 13.23 5.78 10.50
CA ILE A 166 12.97 6.59 11.71
C ILE A 166 12.99 8.09 11.38
N ARG A 167 13.98 8.54 10.61
CA ARG A 167 14.24 9.96 10.34
C ARG A 167 13.36 10.57 9.23
N LYS A 168 13.09 9.79 8.17
CA LYS A 168 12.48 10.33 6.94
C LYS A 168 11.00 10.01 6.78
N VAL A 169 10.51 8.92 7.39
CA VAL A 169 9.11 8.54 7.26
C VAL A 169 8.28 9.24 8.32
N GLU A 170 7.50 10.21 7.89
CA GLU A 170 6.56 10.93 8.75
C GLU A 170 5.44 10.00 9.22
N THR A 171 5.07 10.13 10.49
CA THR A 171 4.03 9.32 11.11
C THR A 171 2.83 10.17 11.50
N ARG A 172 1.62 9.66 11.21
CA ARG A 172 0.38 10.23 11.73
C ARG A 172 -0.07 9.49 12.99
N ILE A 173 -0.69 10.24 13.92
CA ILE A 173 -1.45 9.67 15.03
C ILE A 173 -2.84 9.34 14.46
N VAL A 174 -3.23 8.08 14.52
CA VAL A 174 -4.60 7.64 14.26
C VAL A 174 -5.21 7.47 15.64
N ASP A 175 -6.05 8.43 16.04
CA ASP A 175 -6.90 8.34 17.24
C ASP A 175 -8.10 7.45 16.93
#